data_92e56e8b308c5be30d7b5ded92b8a4de
#
_entry.id   92e56e8b308c5be30d7b5ded92b8a4de
#
_cell.length_a   1.000
_cell.length_b   1.000
_cell.length_c   1.000
_cell.angle_alpha   90.00
_cell.angle_beta   90.00
_cell.angle_gamma   90.00
#
_symmetry.space_group_name_H-M   'P 1'
#
loop_
_entity.id
_entity.type
_entity.pdbx_description
1 polymer ?
#
loop_
_entity_poly.entity_id
_entity_poly.type
_entity_poly.pdbx_seq_one_letter_code
_entity_poly.pdbx_strand_id
1 'polypeptide(L)'
;MHIHAYDQWDYYSNVDDEALKLYEQAVRVKAKLVTDKPLSQFIEERGFCSYKLLAVVHPKDKERVMKELTAENFSGCEVTSSGELLVEVVNARYSKGTAVEFLANYCNVPLAKTVAIGDQLNDLPMIERAGLGVAVQNAEQKLKDRADYVCKFTNEEGAVGEIIEKFGFIE
;
A
#
# COMPACT_ATOMS: atom_id res chain seq x y z
N MET A 1 -16.69 9.76 7.33
CA MET A 1 -15.37 9.14 7.08
C MET A 1 -14.87 9.65 5.75
N HIS A 2 -13.63 10.07 5.65
CA HIS A 2 -13.00 10.51 4.42
C HIS A 2 -12.54 9.28 3.64
N ILE A 3 -13.12 9.03 2.46
CA ILE A 3 -12.88 7.82 1.67
C ILE A 3 -12.53 8.19 0.24
N HIS A 4 -11.56 7.49 -0.32
CA HIS A 4 -11.23 7.51 -1.74
C HIS A 4 -11.58 6.16 -2.39
N ALA A 5 -12.09 6.22 -3.62
CA ALA A 5 -12.26 5.08 -4.52
C ALA A 5 -11.43 5.30 -5.79
N TYR A 6 -10.95 4.23 -6.41
CA TYR A 6 -10.00 4.29 -7.53
C TYR A 6 -10.51 3.48 -8.71
N ASP A 7 -10.58 4.08 -9.88
CA ASP A 7 -10.72 3.38 -11.15
C ASP A 7 -9.39 3.29 -11.90
N GLN A 8 -9.40 2.96 -13.16
CA GLN A 8 -8.18 2.78 -13.97
C GLN A 8 -7.35 4.06 -14.14
N TRP A 9 -7.99 5.23 -14.08
CA TRP A 9 -7.38 6.51 -14.47
C TRP A 9 -7.41 7.55 -13.37
N ASP A 10 -8.44 7.50 -12.52
CA ASP A 10 -8.76 8.54 -11.58
C ASP A 10 -8.97 7.99 -10.17
N TYR A 11 -8.94 8.89 -9.20
CA TYR A 11 -9.50 8.60 -7.91
C TYR A 11 -10.54 9.64 -7.49
N TYR A 12 -11.48 9.19 -6.69
CA TYR A 12 -12.65 9.94 -6.28
C TYR A 12 -12.65 10.12 -4.78
N SER A 13 -12.91 11.34 -4.30
CA SER A 13 -13.06 11.64 -2.88
C SER A 13 -14.47 12.08 -2.56
N ASN A 14 -15.01 11.61 -1.43
CA ASN A 14 -16.31 12.03 -0.93
C ASN A 14 -16.26 13.31 -0.09
N VAL A 15 -15.09 13.88 0.13
CA VAL A 15 -14.85 15.07 0.97
C VAL A 15 -13.83 15.98 0.31
N ASP A 16 -14.04 17.30 0.43
CA ASP A 16 -13.07 18.33 0.07
C ASP A 16 -12.61 19.01 1.36
N ASP A 17 -11.50 18.51 1.91
CA ASP A 17 -10.93 19.00 3.16
C ASP A 17 -9.40 19.18 3.06
N GLU A 18 -8.78 19.58 4.16
CA GLU A 18 -7.34 19.80 4.21
C GLU A 18 -6.55 18.48 4.06
N ALA A 19 -7.09 17.38 4.57
CA ALA A 19 -6.47 16.06 4.43
C ALA A 19 -6.44 15.61 2.97
N LEU A 20 -7.49 15.89 2.18
CA LEU A 20 -7.47 15.67 0.74
C LEU A 20 -6.36 16.48 0.06
N LYS A 21 -6.24 17.76 0.39
CA LYS A 21 -5.21 18.63 -0.21
C LYS A 21 -3.79 18.15 0.08
N LEU A 22 -3.54 17.69 1.30
CA LEU A 22 -2.25 17.10 1.67
C LEU A 22 -2.00 15.78 0.89
N TYR A 23 -3.02 14.93 0.77
CA TYR A 23 -2.92 13.71 -0.02
C TYR A 23 -2.63 14.00 -1.49
N GLU A 24 -3.37 14.94 -2.11
CA GLU A 24 -3.13 15.40 -3.49
C GLU A 24 -1.72 15.92 -3.72
N GLN A 25 -1.16 16.65 -2.77
CA GLN A 25 0.22 17.13 -2.84
C GLN A 25 1.22 15.96 -2.80
N ALA A 26 0.99 14.98 -1.94
CA ALA A 26 1.85 13.81 -1.80
C ALA A 26 1.83 12.93 -3.06
N VAL A 27 0.64 12.64 -3.61
CA VAL A 27 0.50 11.78 -4.80
C VAL A 27 0.64 12.56 -6.12
N ARG A 28 0.62 13.90 -6.08
CA ARG A 28 0.69 14.81 -7.25
C ARG A 28 -0.43 14.61 -8.27
N VAL A 29 -1.58 14.15 -7.83
CA VAL A 29 -2.77 13.93 -8.64
C VAL A 29 -3.97 14.55 -7.94
N LYS A 30 -4.88 15.17 -8.69
CA LYS A 30 -6.11 15.75 -8.17
C LYS A 30 -7.24 14.74 -8.11
N ALA A 31 -7.99 14.75 -7.01
CA ALA A 31 -9.19 13.95 -6.87
C ALA A 31 -10.33 14.49 -7.73
N LYS A 32 -11.19 13.61 -8.19
CA LYS A 32 -12.54 13.96 -8.63
C LYS A 32 -13.47 13.92 -7.43
N LEU A 33 -14.12 15.06 -7.14
CA LEU A 33 -15.00 15.18 -6.00
C LEU A 33 -16.38 14.57 -6.28
N VAL A 34 -16.88 13.79 -5.33
CA VAL A 34 -18.22 13.21 -5.31
C VAL A 34 -18.86 13.55 -3.97
N THR A 35 -19.39 14.76 -3.84
CA THR A 35 -19.95 15.29 -2.59
C THR A 35 -21.49 15.37 -2.60
N ASP A 36 -22.10 15.14 -3.75
CA ASP A 36 -23.54 15.22 -3.98
C ASP A 36 -24.31 13.92 -3.69
N LYS A 37 -23.59 12.80 -3.56
CA LYS A 37 -24.14 11.47 -3.29
C LYS A 37 -23.13 10.58 -2.56
N PRO A 38 -23.59 9.44 -1.96
CA PRO A 38 -22.67 8.43 -1.43
C PRO A 38 -21.75 7.87 -2.51
N LEU A 39 -20.48 7.62 -2.16
CA LEU A 39 -19.47 7.08 -3.09
C LEU A 39 -19.88 5.70 -3.64
N SER A 40 -20.56 4.87 -2.83
CA SER A 40 -21.10 3.57 -3.26
C SER A 40 -22.11 3.72 -4.41
N GLN A 41 -23.05 4.65 -4.27
CA GLN A 41 -24.03 4.94 -5.32
C GLN A 41 -23.34 5.45 -6.60
N PHE A 42 -22.35 6.33 -6.46
CA PHE A 42 -21.56 6.81 -7.60
C PHE A 42 -20.85 5.67 -8.34
N ILE A 43 -20.24 4.73 -7.61
CA ILE A 43 -19.55 3.56 -8.18
C ILE A 43 -20.55 2.68 -8.95
N GLU A 44 -21.72 2.41 -8.37
CA GLU A 44 -22.80 1.63 -9.02
C GLU A 44 -23.30 2.29 -10.30
N GLU A 45 -23.61 3.58 -10.25
CA GLU A 45 -24.09 4.35 -11.43
C GLU A 45 -23.06 4.41 -12.56
N ARG A 46 -21.77 4.45 -12.21
CA ARG A 46 -20.66 4.46 -13.19
C ARG A 46 -20.30 3.06 -13.69
N GLY A 47 -20.74 2.02 -13.00
CA GLY A 47 -20.54 0.63 -13.40
C GLY A 47 -19.08 0.17 -13.36
N PHE A 48 -18.28 0.66 -12.40
CA PHE A 48 -16.90 0.20 -12.23
C PHE A 48 -16.68 -0.49 -10.89
N CYS A 49 -15.67 -1.37 -10.84
CA CYS A 49 -15.17 -1.92 -9.59
C CYS A 49 -13.97 -1.10 -9.13
N SER A 50 -14.01 -0.59 -7.91
CA SER A 50 -12.86 0.12 -7.35
C SER A 50 -11.69 -0.83 -7.10
N TYR A 51 -10.49 -0.46 -7.54
CA TYR A 51 -9.28 -1.25 -7.31
C TYR A 51 -8.92 -1.33 -5.83
N LYS A 52 -9.19 -0.26 -5.10
CA LYS A 52 -9.08 -0.20 -3.64
C LYS A 52 -10.02 0.88 -3.09
N LEU A 53 -10.37 0.77 -1.83
CA LEU A 53 -10.91 1.87 -1.04
C LEU A 53 -9.83 2.33 -0.06
N LEU A 54 -9.62 3.63 0.05
CA LEU A 54 -8.66 4.21 0.97
C LEU A 54 -9.41 5.13 1.93
N ALA A 55 -9.28 4.89 3.22
CA ALA A 55 -9.77 5.78 4.26
C ALA A 55 -8.63 6.63 4.82
N VAL A 56 -8.81 7.94 4.84
CA VAL A 56 -7.93 8.85 5.59
C VAL A 56 -8.44 8.91 7.02
N VAL A 57 -7.61 8.53 7.97
CA VAL A 57 -7.97 8.41 9.38
C VAL A 57 -6.98 9.19 10.25
N HIS A 58 -7.44 9.64 11.41
CA HIS A 58 -6.53 10.23 12.40
C HIS A 58 -5.64 9.12 12.99
N PRO A 59 -4.33 9.36 13.25
CA PRO A 59 -3.40 8.33 13.74
C PRO A 59 -3.91 7.57 14.96
N LYS A 60 -4.51 8.26 15.91
CA LYS A 60 -5.09 7.67 17.14
C LYS A 60 -6.25 6.69 16.88
N ASP A 61 -6.93 6.80 15.74
CA ASP A 61 -8.07 5.96 15.35
C ASP A 61 -7.68 4.83 14.41
N LYS A 62 -6.48 4.84 13.85
CA LYS A 62 -6.03 3.88 12.82
C LYS A 62 -6.18 2.44 13.25
N GLU A 63 -5.64 2.09 14.43
CA GLU A 63 -5.68 0.71 14.94
C GLU A 63 -7.13 0.25 15.16
N ARG A 64 -7.97 1.10 15.73
CA ARG A 64 -9.40 0.82 15.94
C ARG A 64 -10.11 0.60 14.61
N VAL A 65 -9.93 1.50 13.62
CA VAL A 65 -10.56 1.40 12.30
C VAL A 65 -10.10 0.15 11.56
N MET A 66 -8.81 -0.16 11.56
CA MET A 66 -8.29 -1.40 10.96
C MET A 66 -8.92 -2.64 11.60
N LYS A 67 -9.02 -2.68 12.93
CA LYS A 67 -9.63 -3.80 13.65
C LYS A 67 -11.11 -3.96 13.32
N GLU A 68 -11.87 -2.87 13.31
CA GLU A 68 -13.29 -2.87 12.97
C GLU A 68 -13.52 -3.35 11.52
N LEU A 69 -12.79 -2.81 10.54
CA LEU A 69 -12.92 -3.21 9.14
C LEU A 69 -12.50 -4.68 8.92
N THR A 70 -11.46 -5.14 9.63
CA THR A 70 -11.05 -6.55 9.55
C THR A 70 -12.10 -7.48 10.18
N ALA A 71 -12.77 -7.05 11.25
CA ALA A 71 -13.81 -7.82 11.92
C ALA A 71 -15.07 -7.99 11.06
N GLU A 72 -15.39 -7.02 10.18
CA GLU A 72 -16.49 -7.12 9.21
C GLU A 72 -16.27 -8.22 8.14
N ASN A 73 -15.02 -8.67 7.98
CA ASN A 73 -14.63 -9.80 7.13
C ASN A 73 -15.27 -9.73 5.72
N PHE A 74 -15.02 -8.63 5.02
CA PHE A 74 -15.48 -8.46 3.63
C PHE A 74 -14.94 -9.57 2.75
N SER A 75 -15.82 -10.42 2.23
CA SER A 75 -15.44 -11.58 1.41
C SER A 75 -14.52 -11.19 0.25
N GLY A 76 -13.34 -11.79 0.19
CA GLY A 76 -12.35 -11.55 -0.87
C GLY A 76 -11.61 -10.21 -0.75
N CYS A 77 -11.73 -9.50 0.37
CA CYS A 77 -10.98 -8.28 0.63
C CYS A 77 -9.99 -8.46 1.79
N GLU A 78 -8.95 -7.64 1.77
CA GLU A 78 -7.95 -7.54 2.83
C GLU A 78 -7.87 -6.08 3.29
N VAL A 79 -7.66 -5.88 4.60
CA VAL A 79 -7.44 -4.58 5.21
C VAL A 79 -5.95 -4.41 5.48
N THR A 80 -5.36 -3.36 4.92
CA THR A 80 -3.93 -3.05 5.06
C THR A 80 -3.69 -1.56 5.29
N SER A 81 -2.46 -1.16 5.36
CA SER A 81 -2.05 0.23 5.55
C SER A 81 -0.83 0.57 4.70
N SER A 82 -0.85 1.75 4.08
CA SER A 82 0.26 2.30 3.27
C SER A 82 0.84 3.59 3.85
N GLY A 83 0.54 3.91 5.09
CA GLY A 83 1.04 5.10 5.78
C GLY A 83 0.36 5.34 7.11
N GLU A 84 0.85 6.32 7.86
CA GLU A 84 0.40 6.61 9.22
C GLU A 84 -1.11 6.97 9.29
N LEU A 85 -1.61 7.68 8.27
CA LEU A 85 -2.99 8.16 8.19
C LEU A 85 -3.89 7.30 7.31
N LEU A 86 -3.36 6.26 6.66
CA LEU A 86 -4.02 5.57 5.57
C LEU A 86 -4.41 4.15 5.95
N VAL A 87 -5.68 3.82 5.78
CA VAL A 87 -6.21 2.46 5.89
C VAL A 87 -6.82 2.08 4.55
N GLU A 88 -6.44 0.94 4.01
CA GLU A 88 -6.85 0.48 2.70
C GLU A 88 -7.63 -0.82 2.79
N VAL A 89 -8.70 -0.92 1.99
CA VAL A 89 -9.39 -2.18 1.70
C VAL A 89 -9.12 -2.52 0.25
N VAL A 90 -8.49 -3.66 0.03
CA VAL A 90 -8.03 -4.15 -1.28
C VAL A 90 -8.57 -5.53 -1.57
N ASN A 91 -8.57 -5.94 -2.85
CA ASN A 91 -8.90 -7.31 -3.20
C ASN A 91 -7.78 -8.25 -2.69
N ALA A 92 -8.12 -9.24 -1.86
CA ALA A 92 -7.17 -10.16 -1.24
C ALA A 92 -6.35 -11.03 -2.23
N ARG A 93 -6.78 -11.10 -3.50
CA ARG A 93 -6.03 -11.81 -4.55
C ARG A 93 -4.81 -11.03 -5.05
N TYR A 94 -4.79 -9.70 -4.79
CA TYR A 94 -3.76 -8.81 -5.32
C TYR A 94 -3.05 -8.09 -4.17
N SER A 95 -1.75 -8.27 -4.12
CA SER A 95 -0.89 -7.63 -3.14
C SER A 95 0.44 -7.25 -3.81
N LYS A 96 1.28 -6.49 -3.13
CA LYS A 96 2.66 -6.27 -3.60
C LYS A 96 3.44 -7.57 -3.73
N GLY A 97 3.11 -8.59 -2.93
CA GLY A 97 3.69 -9.93 -3.05
C GLY A 97 3.30 -10.65 -4.34
N THR A 98 2.02 -10.66 -4.71
CA THR A 98 1.60 -11.25 -5.98
C THR A 98 2.15 -10.47 -7.18
N ALA A 99 2.38 -9.16 -7.03
CA ALA A 99 3.03 -8.35 -8.05
C ALA A 99 4.52 -8.75 -8.24
N VAL A 100 5.25 -9.01 -7.15
CA VAL A 100 6.64 -9.52 -7.24
C VAL A 100 6.69 -10.86 -7.96
N GLU A 101 5.79 -11.80 -7.62
CA GLU A 101 5.70 -13.10 -8.33
C GLU A 101 5.40 -12.92 -9.82
N PHE A 102 4.43 -12.05 -10.15
CA PHE A 102 4.10 -11.76 -11.54
C PHE A 102 5.29 -11.16 -12.30
N LEU A 103 5.97 -10.17 -11.73
CA LEU A 103 7.12 -9.52 -12.35
C LEU A 103 8.31 -10.48 -12.49
N ALA A 104 8.61 -11.29 -11.50
CA ALA A 104 9.67 -12.29 -11.55
C ALA A 104 9.42 -13.27 -12.71
N ASN A 105 8.19 -13.78 -12.83
CA ASN A 105 7.80 -14.65 -13.93
C ASN A 105 7.87 -13.93 -15.29
N TYR A 106 7.36 -12.70 -15.37
CA TYR A 106 7.39 -11.91 -16.61
C TYR A 106 8.80 -11.64 -17.11
N CYS A 107 9.73 -11.36 -16.18
CA CYS A 107 11.15 -11.10 -16.48
C CYS A 107 11.98 -12.38 -16.60
N ASN A 108 11.38 -13.57 -16.41
CA ASN A 108 12.10 -14.87 -16.35
C ASN A 108 13.22 -14.89 -15.28
N VAL A 109 12.99 -14.20 -14.16
CA VAL A 109 13.90 -14.19 -13.00
C VAL A 109 13.35 -15.16 -11.95
N PRO A 110 14.15 -16.13 -11.46
CA PRO A 110 13.74 -16.97 -10.34
C PRO A 110 13.37 -16.11 -9.12
N LEU A 111 12.26 -16.40 -8.45
CA LEU A 111 11.81 -15.64 -7.29
C LEU A 111 12.89 -15.57 -6.19
N ALA A 112 13.65 -16.65 -6.01
CA ALA A 112 14.80 -16.70 -5.10
C ALA A 112 15.95 -15.73 -5.42
N LYS A 113 15.93 -15.10 -6.62
CA LYS A 113 16.89 -14.07 -7.04
C LYS A 113 16.30 -12.66 -7.03
N THR A 114 15.13 -12.48 -6.45
CA THR A 114 14.49 -11.16 -6.30
C THR A 114 14.81 -10.55 -4.95
N VAL A 115 14.80 -9.24 -4.90
CA VAL A 115 14.90 -8.46 -3.66
C VAL A 115 13.69 -7.54 -3.57
N ALA A 116 13.04 -7.54 -2.40
CA ALA A 116 11.98 -6.60 -2.09
C ALA A 116 12.40 -5.73 -0.91
N ILE A 117 12.17 -4.41 -1.04
CA ILE A 117 12.49 -3.44 0.02
C ILE A 117 11.21 -2.68 0.36
N GLY A 118 10.87 -2.58 1.64
CA GLY A 118 9.62 -1.94 2.07
C GLY A 118 9.69 -1.27 3.43
N ASP A 119 8.66 -0.50 3.75
CA ASP A 119 8.53 0.26 5.00
C ASP A 119 7.15 0.12 5.68
N GLN A 120 6.08 -0.24 4.94
CA GLN A 120 4.70 -0.28 5.43
C GLN A 120 4.09 -1.68 5.39
N LEU A 121 2.94 -1.87 6.08
CA LEU A 121 2.29 -3.18 6.18
C LEU A 121 1.85 -3.76 4.84
N ASN A 122 1.52 -2.92 3.85
CA ASN A 122 1.19 -3.38 2.50
C ASN A 122 2.41 -3.93 1.74
N ASP A 123 3.63 -3.75 2.27
CA ASP A 123 4.87 -4.32 1.74
C ASP A 123 5.14 -5.73 2.29
N LEU A 124 4.52 -6.09 3.41
CA LEU A 124 4.78 -7.37 4.05
C LEU A 124 4.65 -8.57 3.11
N PRO A 125 3.61 -8.67 2.25
CA PRO A 125 3.49 -9.78 1.31
C PRO A 125 4.65 -9.87 0.30
N MET A 126 5.27 -8.75 -0.11
CA MET A 126 6.41 -8.81 -1.02
C MET A 126 7.71 -9.14 -0.30
N ILE A 127 7.88 -8.68 0.94
CA ILE A 127 9.02 -9.03 1.80
C ILE A 127 9.06 -10.55 2.04
N GLU A 128 7.91 -11.17 2.32
CA GLU A 128 7.80 -12.60 2.58
C GLU A 128 7.97 -13.49 1.34
N ARG A 129 7.73 -12.95 0.14
CA ARG A 129 7.78 -13.71 -1.11
C ARG A 129 9.08 -13.58 -1.88
N ALA A 130 9.78 -12.47 -1.76
CA ALA A 130 11.05 -12.26 -2.43
C ALA A 130 12.12 -13.24 -1.96
N GLY A 131 13.15 -13.44 -2.76
CA GLY A 131 14.32 -14.21 -2.36
C GLY A 131 15.13 -13.55 -1.24
N LEU A 132 15.05 -12.22 -1.13
CA LEU A 132 15.56 -11.42 -0.02
C LEU A 132 14.56 -10.33 0.31
N GLY A 133 13.93 -10.43 1.46
CA GLY A 133 13.02 -9.43 2.01
C GLY A 133 13.75 -8.44 2.90
N VAL A 134 13.64 -7.15 2.61
CA VAL A 134 14.38 -6.08 3.29
C VAL A 134 13.43 -5.05 3.86
N ALA A 135 13.58 -4.73 5.14
CA ALA A 135 12.93 -3.59 5.78
C ALA A 135 13.89 -2.41 5.88
N VAL A 136 13.43 -1.19 5.59
CA VAL A 136 14.22 0.02 5.84
C VAL A 136 14.25 0.36 7.33
N GLN A 137 15.18 1.25 7.76
CA GLN A 137 15.38 1.56 9.17
C GLN A 137 14.12 2.08 9.87
N ASN A 138 13.34 2.93 9.20
CA ASN A 138 12.11 3.51 9.72
C ASN A 138 10.83 2.70 9.35
N ALA A 139 10.98 1.44 8.94
CA ALA A 139 9.85 0.57 8.63
C ALA A 139 9.02 0.24 9.89
N GLU A 140 7.76 -0.11 9.67
CA GLU A 140 6.87 -0.68 10.69
C GLU A 140 7.51 -1.88 11.38
N GLN A 141 7.36 -1.99 12.71
CA GLN A 141 8.00 -3.05 13.49
C GLN A 141 7.62 -4.45 12.99
N LYS A 142 6.33 -4.67 12.66
CA LYS A 142 5.86 -5.94 12.11
C LYS A 142 6.55 -6.34 10.81
N LEU A 143 6.95 -5.36 9.99
CA LEU A 143 7.70 -5.61 8.76
C LEU A 143 9.14 -6.00 9.09
N LYS A 144 9.79 -5.29 10.02
CA LYS A 144 11.15 -5.61 10.47
C LYS A 144 11.26 -7.00 11.06
N ASP A 145 10.24 -7.44 11.81
CA ASP A 145 10.19 -8.76 12.44
C ASP A 145 10.11 -9.92 11.42
N ARG A 146 9.73 -9.62 10.17
CA ARG A 146 9.54 -10.58 9.09
C ARG A 146 10.58 -10.47 7.96
N ALA A 147 11.37 -9.41 7.96
CA ALA A 147 12.41 -9.17 6.97
C ALA A 147 13.65 -10.03 7.24
N ASP A 148 14.31 -10.49 6.16
CA ASP A 148 15.61 -11.17 6.25
C ASP A 148 16.72 -10.20 6.64
N TYR A 149 16.55 -8.92 6.29
CA TYR A 149 17.50 -7.87 6.61
C TYR A 149 16.80 -6.54 6.92
N VAL A 150 17.33 -5.84 7.94
CA VAL A 150 16.90 -4.46 8.25
C VAL A 150 18.05 -3.51 7.91
N CYS A 151 17.78 -2.53 7.03
CA CYS A 151 18.74 -1.50 6.63
C CYS A 151 19.15 -0.62 7.82
N LYS A 152 20.33 -0.05 7.73
CA LYS A 152 20.81 1.00 8.63
C LYS A 152 20.19 2.36 8.31
N PHE A 153 19.81 2.56 7.05
CA PHE A 153 19.26 3.80 6.53
C PHE A 153 17.75 3.73 6.38
N THR A 154 17.11 4.90 6.48
CA THR A 154 15.68 5.09 6.20
C THR A 154 15.41 5.08 4.70
N ASN A 155 14.13 5.05 4.33
CA ASN A 155 13.71 5.16 2.94
C ASN A 155 14.18 6.46 2.25
N GLU A 156 14.47 7.53 3.01
CA GLU A 156 14.96 8.82 2.50
C GLU A 156 16.49 8.94 2.51
N GLU A 157 17.20 8.09 3.26
CA GLU A 157 18.67 8.18 3.46
C GLU A 157 19.47 7.26 2.56
N GLY A 158 18.84 6.57 1.61
CA GLY A 158 19.53 5.74 0.63
C GLY A 158 19.59 4.26 0.97
N ALA A 159 18.58 3.71 1.66
CA ALA A 159 18.48 2.27 1.98
C ALA A 159 18.63 1.36 0.75
N VAL A 160 18.13 1.77 -0.42
CA VAL A 160 18.31 1.01 -1.67
C VAL A 160 19.79 0.93 -2.06
N GLY A 161 20.55 2.04 -1.91
CA GLY A 161 21.99 2.06 -2.15
C GLY A 161 22.74 1.09 -1.24
N GLU A 162 22.40 1.06 0.06
CA GLU A 162 22.98 0.10 1.01
C GLU A 162 22.82 -1.35 0.55
N ILE A 163 21.63 -1.69 0.04
CA ILE A 163 21.33 -3.05 -0.42
C ILE A 163 22.12 -3.41 -1.68
N ILE A 164 22.21 -2.48 -2.63
CA ILE A 164 23.00 -2.67 -3.85
C ILE A 164 24.48 -2.90 -3.51
N GLU A 165 25.05 -2.08 -2.65
CA GLU A 165 26.45 -2.20 -2.23
C GLU A 165 26.71 -3.48 -1.44
N LYS A 166 25.81 -3.82 -0.51
CA LYS A 166 26.00 -4.96 0.38
C LYS A 166 25.87 -6.31 -0.30
N PHE A 167 24.90 -6.44 -1.23
CA PHE A 167 24.57 -7.72 -1.85
C PHE A 167 25.04 -7.86 -3.30
N GLY A 168 25.66 -6.82 -3.87
CA GLY A 168 26.37 -6.91 -5.14
C GLY A 168 25.48 -7.17 -6.35
N PHE A 169 24.39 -6.40 -6.50
CA PHE A 169 23.49 -6.53 -7.66
C PHE A 169 24.01 -5.88 -8.95
N ILE A 170 25.19 -5.30 -8.92
CA ILE A 170 25.84 -4.68 -10.09
C ILE A 170 27.11 -5.50 -10.36
N GLU A 171 27.12 -6.19 -11.51
CA GLU A 171 28.35 -6.72 -12.13
C GLU A 171 29.08 -5.63 -12.91
#